data_c978b063ca68d4fb635d1fffb4f8dcb4
#
_entry.id   c978b063ca68d4fb635d1fffb4f8dcb4
#
_cell.length_a   1.000
_cell.length_b   1.000
_cell.length_c   1.000
_cell.angle_alpha   90.00
_cell.angle_beta   90.00
_cell.angle_gamma   90.00
#
_symmetry.space_group_name_H-M   'P 1'
#
loop_
_entity.id
_entity.type
_entity.pdbx_description
1 polymer ?
#
loop_
_entity_poly.entity_id
_entity_poly.type
_entity_poly.pdbx_seq_one_letter_code
_entity_poly.pdbx_strand_id
1 'polypeptide(L)'
;MIRSYLLLALLMCSVVLNAQSLKRQGIAAPVGFDYAPDEITILTWNVEHFIDQHDNPYVRNRREDEGSRMEGKEELLMKALREIDADIVVLQEFESVGYLASMANEHLSDLGYRFFADAESYSWYMNVVIMSKVPLGTLYSYGALYTPVPGIMTDEGVEETQINLNTRMWSIDVLPNADYDFVLTGVHLKAGRGERNEQMRLGQINFLKGQFARFLKEDKKANLVVLGDFNCTPDSKEFKAMLAGKKGHAFFDPLAGTGVFSHPSREPNWRIDHIIANTNMMKELVPGSVKVEYVLPKSEMVKLSDHMPVIARFRTSDK
;
A
#
# COMPACT_ATOMS: atom_id res chain seq x y z
N MET A 1 -25.62 54.08 -7.08
CA MET A 1 -25.72 52.99 -6.06
C MET A 1 -25.87 51.61 -6.66
N ILE A 2 -26.80 51.33 -7.60
CA ILE A 2 -27.04 49.98 -8.18
C ILE A 2 -25.79 49.39 -8.87
N ARG A 3 -25.00 50.22 -9.58
CA ARG A 3 -23.77 49.73 -10.26
C ARG A 3 -22.67 49.26 -9.28
N SER A 4 -22.60 49.88 -8.10
CA SER A 4 -21.61 49.48 -7.08
C SER A 4 -21.93 48.15 -6.41
N TYR A 5 -23.19 47.83 -6.24
CA TYR A 5 -23.62 46.54 -5.69
C TYR A 5 -23.46 45.37 -6.69
N LEU A 6 -23.60 45.65 -8.00
CA LEU A 6 -23.36 44.64 -9.03
C LEU A 6 -21.84 44.26 -9.12
N LEU A 7 -20.95 45.25 -8.97
CA LEU A 7 -19.49 44.97 -8.94
C LEU A 7 -19.09 44.19 -7.69
N LEU A 8 -19.68 44.48 -6.53
CA LEU A 8 -19.40 43.75 -5.29
C LEU A 8 -19.93 42.30 -5.36
N ALA A 9 -21.11 42.10 -5.95
CA ALA A 9 -21.67 40.75 -6.15
C ALA A 9 -20.84 39.92 -7.15
N LEU A 10 -20.34 40.54 -8.22
CA LEU A 10 -19.42 39.86 -9.16
C LEU A 10 -18.07 39.53 -8.55
N LEU A 11 -17.50 40.39 -7.67
CA LEU A 11 -16.27 40.10 -6.94
C LEU A 11 -16.48 38.97 -5.93
N MET A 12 -17.62 38.96 -5.22
CA MET A 12 -17.92 37.84 -4.29
C MET A 12 -18.16 36.51 -5.02
N CYS A 13 -18.84 36.52 -6.18
CA CYS A 13 -18.97 35.30 -7.00
C CYS A 13 -17.62 34.80 -7.52
N SER A 14 -16.70 35.67 -7.90
CA SER A 14 -15.37 35.24 -8.36
C SER A 14 -14.50 34.68 -7.23
N VAL A 15 -14.64 35.19 -6.01
CA VAL A 15 -13.95 34.66 -4.83
C VAL A 15 -14.53 33.29 -4.42
N VAL A 16 -15.85 33.12 -4.50
CA VAL A 16 -16.50 31.83 -4.20
C VAL A 16 -16.17 30.77 -5.27
N LEU A 17 -16.07 31.16 -6.54
CA LEU A 17 -15.65 30.25 -7.62
C LEU A 17 -14.19 29.81 -7.48
N ASN A 18 -13.30 30.69 -7.04
CA ASN A 18 -11.91 30.31 -6.74
C ASN A 18 -11.78 29.45 -5.47
N ALA A 19 -12.64 29.67 -4.46
CA ALA A 19 -12.64 28.83 -3.25
C ALA A 19 -13.16 27.41 -3.51
N GLN A 20 -13.98 27.19 -4.55
CA GLN A 20 -14.44 25.85 -4.95
C GLN A 20 -13.42 25.07 -5.80
N SER A 21 -12.43 25.77 -6.39
CA SER A 21 -11.35 25.12 -7.16
C SER A 21 -10.16 24.71 -6.30
N LEU A 22 -10.17 25.01 -4.99
CA LEU A 22 -9.15 24.60 -4.02
C LEU A 22 -9.34 23.13 -3.57
N LYS A 23 -9.65 22.24 -4.50
CA LYS A 23 -9.60 20.80 -4.22
C LYS A 23 -8.15 20.40 -4.00
N ARG A 24 -7.84 20.00 -2.76
CA ARG A 24 -6.55 19.37 -2.35
C ARG A 24 -5.27 20.10 -2.79
N GLN A 25 -5.23 21.42 -2.79
CA GLN A 25 -3.98 22.18 -3.05
C GLN A 25 -2.97 22.15 -1.89
N GLY A 26 -3.02 21.16 -1.04
CA GLY A 26 -2.13 21.14 0.13
C GLY A 26 -0.83 20.37 -0.06
N ILE A 27 -0.69 19.59 -1.13
CA ILE A 27 0.44 18.68 -1.29
C ILE A 27 1.10 18.97 -2.63
N ALA A 28 2.05 19.89 -2.63
CA ALA A 28 2.89 20.14 -3.77
C ALA A 28 4.13 19.25 -3.71
N ALA A 29 4.63 18.83 -4.88
CA ALA A 29 5.95 18.26 -4.96
C ALA A 29 6.98 19.24 -4.37
N PRO A 30 8.10 18.78 -3.77
CA PRO A 30 9.18 19.65 -3.31
C PRO A 30 9.61 20.62 -4.39
N VAL A 31 9.99 21.84 -3.99
CA VAL A 31 10.47 22.87 -4.92
C VAL A 31 11.64 22.30 -5.75
N GLY A 32 11.57 22.43 -7.07
CA GLY A 32 12.57 21.91 -8.00
C GLY A 32 12.44 20.40 -8.30
N PHE A 33 11.38 19.75 -7.85
CA PHE A 33 11.08 18.40 -8.25
C PHE A 33 10.34 18.42 -9.61
N ASP A 34 10.91 17.79 -10.62
CA ASP A 34 10.44 17.79 -12.01
C ASP A 34 10.12 16.40 -12.58
N TYR A 35 10.18 15.37 -11.74
CA TYR A 35 9.84 14.00 -12.13
C TYR A 35 8.34 13.86 -12.34
N ALA A 36 7.92 13.68 -13.59
CA ALA A 36 6.51 13.54 -13.96
C ALA A 36 6.37 12.43 -15.02
N PRO A 37 6.44 11.15 -14.60
CA PRO A 37 6.37 10.03 -15.53
C PRO A 37 4.97 9.89 -16.13
N ASP A 38 4.86 9.48 -17.40
CA ASP A 38 3.59 9.16 -18.05
C ASP A 38 2.97 7.86 -17.52
N GLU A 39 3.81 6.95 -17.07
CA GLU A 39 3.44 5.69 -16.43
C GLU A 39 4.30 5.48 -15.19
N ILE A 40 3.74 4.82 -14.18
CA ILE A 40 4.46 4.39 -12.99
C ILE A 40 4.38 2.89 -12.82
N THR A 41 5.48 2.31 -12.38
CA THR A 41 5.58 0.90 -11.98
C THR A 41 5.47 0.81 -10.47
N ILE A 42 4.52 0.03 -9.99
CA ILE A 42 4.30 -0.21 -8.56
C ILE A 42 4.64 -1.67 -8.26
N LEU A 43 5.45 -1.87 -7.22
CA LEU A 43 5.83 -3.17 -6.69
C LEU A 43 5.27 -3.35 -5.28
N THR A 44 4.73 -4.52 -4.98
CA THR A 44 4.53 -4.98 -3.60
C THR A 44 5.18 -6.34 -3.38
N TRP A 45 5.80 -6.51 -2.22
CA TRP A 45 6.48 -7.75 -1.87
C TRP A 45 6.58 -7.95 -0.36
N ASN A 46 6.09 -9.07 0.14
CA ASN A 46 6.45 -9.54 1.47
C ASN A 46 7.86 -10.15 1.41
N VAL A 47 8.81 -9.58 2.15
CA VAL A 47 10.24 -9.95 2.07
C VAL A 47 10.67 -10.89 3.20
N GLU A 48 9.71 -11.45 3.93
CA GLU A 48 9.90 -12.46 4.97
C GLU A 48 10.94 -12.06 6.04
N HIS A 49 10.46 -11.44 7.13
CA HIS A 49 11.30 -11.08 8.29
C HIS A 49 12.58 -10.32 7.93
N PHE A 50 12.44 -9.19 7.24
CA PHE A 50 13.58 -8.37 6.85
C PHE A 50 13.95 -7.37 7.94
N ILE A 51 14.99 -7.66 8.68
CA ILE A 51 15.37 -7.04 9.94
C ILE A 51 16.83 -6.58 9.91
N ASP A 52 17.14 -5.46 10.57
CA ASP A 52 18.51 -4.99 10.68
C ASP A 52 19.30 -5.74 11.80
N GLN A 53 20.55 -5.38 12.03
CA GLN A 53 21.41 -6.02 13.03
C GLN A 53 21.31 -5.35 14.41
N HIS A 54 20.44 -4.35 14.56
CA HIS A 54 20.33 -3.55 15.75
C HIS A 54 19.03 -3.79 16.49
N ASP A 55 19.13 -4.22 17.74
CA ASP A 55 17.97 -4.38 18.60
C ASP A 55 17.33 -3.05 18.98
N ASN A 56 16.06 -2.90 18.69
CA ASN A 56 15.27 -1.81 19.24
C ASN A 56 14.71 -2.24 20.61
N PRO A 57 15.24 -1.71 21.74
CA PRO A 57 14.81 -2.13 23.08
C PRO A 57 13.36 -1.74 23.41
N TYR A 58 12.75 -0.90 22.60
CA TYR A 58 11.36 -0.44 22.79
C TYR A 58 10.34 -1.30 22.03
N VAL A 59 10.80 -2.17 21.12
CA VAL A 59 9.91 -3.07 20.37
C VAL A 59 9.82 -4.41 21.09
N ARG A 60 8.62 -4.74 21.55
CA ARG A 60 8.35 -6.02 22.19
C ARG A 60 8.17 -7.12 21.15
N ASN A 61 8.37 -8.37 21.57
CA ASN A 61 8.22 -9.59 20.75
C ASN A 61 9.17 -9.68 19.56
N ARG A 62 10.19 -8.85 19.52
CA ARG A 62 11.31 -9.09 18.68
C ARG A 62 11.89 -10.44 19.08
N ARG A 63 11.87 -11.39 18.19
CA ARG A 63 12.79 -12.50 18.29
C ARG A 63 14.03 -12.01 17.63
N GLU A 64 15.09 -12.00 18.43
CA GLU A 64 16.39 -11.69 17.97
C GLU A 64 16.66 -12.41 16.67
N ASP A 65 17.10 -11.68 15.82
CA ASP A 65 17.45 -12.03 14.53
C ASP A 65 18.47 -13.13 14.59
N GLU A 66 18.06 -14.25 14.16
CA GLU A 66 19.05 -15.22 13.79
C GLU A 66 19.82 -14.58 12.63
N GLY A 67 20.99 -13.96 12.90
CA GLY A 67 21.79 -13.27 11.90
C GLY A 67 22.07 -14.11 10.66
N SER A 68 22.02 -15.44 10.81
CA SER A 68 22.07 -16.40 9.71
C SER A 68 20.90 -16.29 8.71
N ARG A 69 19.74 -15.77 9.11
CA ARG A 69 18.59 -15.58 8.18
C ARG A 69 18.77 -14.38 7.28
N MET A 70 19.54 -13.38 7.72
CA MET A 70 19.77 -12.17 6.94
C MET A 70 21.00 -12.25 6.05
N GLU A 71 21.85 -13.28 6.24
CA GLU A 71 23.06 -13.42 5.43
C GLU A 71 22.74 -13.45 3.93
N GLY A 72 23.22 -12.45 3.21
CA GLY A 72 23.02 -12.28 1.77
C GLY A 72 21.62 -11.84 1.34
N LYS A 73 20.63 -11.69 2.26
CA LYS A 73 19.28 -11.21 1.89
C LYS A 73 19.29 -9.75 1.44
N GLU A 74 20.09 -8.90 2.07
CA GLU A 74 20.23 -7.48 1.68
C GLU A 74 20.69 -7.36 0.22
N GLU A 75 21.80 -8.03 -0.13
CA GLU A 75 22.34 -8.00 -1.50
C GLU A 75 21.31 -8.52 -2.51
N LEU A 76 20.60 -9.60 -2.18
CA LEU A 76 19.58 -10.18 -3.05
C LEU A 76 18.38 -9.24 -3.22
N LEU A 77 17.93 -8.60 -2.14
CA LEU A 77 16.82 -7.63 -2.22
C LEU A 77 17.22 -6.44 -3.08
N MET A 78 18.38 -5.83 -2.82
CA MET A 78 18.86 -4.68 -3.60
C MET A 78 19.06 -5.04 -5.07
N LYS A 79 19.60 -6.22 -5.37
CA LYS A 79 19.72 -6.74 -6.73
C LYS A 79 18.34 -6.89 -7.39
N ALA A 80 17.37 -7.49 -6.71
CA ALA A 80 16.02 -7.66 -7.23
C ALA A 80 15.31 -6.31 -7.47
N LEU A 81 15.43 -5.38 -6.53
CA LEU A 81 14.83 -4.04 -6.66
C LEU A 81 15.46 -3.25 -7.82
N ARG A 82 16.76 -3.40 -8.04
CA ARG A 82 17.44 -2.80 -9.20
C ARG A 82 16.97 -3.38 -10.52
N GLU A 83 16.77 -4.69 -10.63
CA GLU A 83 16.25 -5.35 -11.83
C GLU A 83 14.81 -4.94 -12.17
N ILE A 84 13.97 -4.74 -11.13
CA ILE A 84 12.58 -4.32 -11.30
C ILE A 84 12.50 -2.84 -11.66
N ASP A 85 13.35 -2.00 -11.04
CA ASP A 85 13.40 -0.55 -11.16
C ASP A 85 12.02 0.14 -11.01
N ALA A 86 11.20 -0.34 -10.07
CA ALA A 86 9.88 0.20 -9.84
C ALA A 86 9.94 1.66 -9.35
N ASP A 87 8.92 2.45 -9.68
CA ASP A 87 8.81 3.84 -9.22
C ASP A 87 8.34 3.93 -7.77
N ILE A 88 7.53 2.95 -7.36
CA ILE A 88 7.00 2.82 -6.01
C ILE A 88 7.19 1.37 -5.55
N VAL A 89 7.79 1.20 -4.39
CA VAL A 89 8.04 -0.10 -3.76
C VAL A 89 7.37 -0.13 -2.40
N VAL A 90 6.52 -1.12 -2.16
CA VAL A 90 5.87 -1.37 -0.87
C VAL A 90 6.25 -2.75 -0.37
N LEU A 91 6.98 -2.80 0.74
CA LEU A 91 7.44 -4.05 1.34
C LEU A 91 6.64 -4.36 2.60
N GLN A 92 6.37 -5.64 2.82
CA GLN A 92 5.79 -6.15 4.06
C GLN A 92 6.86 -6.97 4.81
N GLU A 93 6.68 -7.10 6.11
CA GLU A 93 7.64 -7.74 7.02
C GLU A 93 9.01 -7.07 7.03
N PHE A 94 9.03 -5.76 6.86
CA PHE A 94 10.24 -4.94 6.89
C PHE A 94 10.34 -4.18 8.21
N GLU A 95 11.51 -4.16 8.83
CA GLU A 95 11.66 -3.67 10.20
C GLU A 95 11.36 -2.17 10.33
N SER A 96 11.92 -1.33 9.46
CA SER A 96 11.69 0.12 9.54
C SER A 96 11.93 0.84 8.23
N VAL A 97 11.28 1.99 8.07
CA VAL A 97 11.55 2.89 6.94
C VAL A 97 12.96 3.46 7.00
N GLY A 98 13.53 3.67 8.19
CA GLY A 98 14.91 4.15 8.36
C GLY A 98 15.93 3.18 7.79
N TYR A 99 15.74 1.89 8.07
CA TYR A 99 16.59 0.83 7.52
C TYR A 99 16.46 0.75 5.99
N LEU A 100 15.24 0.76 5.45
CA LEU A 100 15.01 0.79 4.00
C LEU A 100 15.70 1.99 3.34
N ALA A 101 15.57 3.18 3.91
CA ALA A 101 16.20 4.39 3.38
C ALA A 101 17.73 4.30 3.39
N SER A 102 18.32 3.73 4.44
CA SER A 102 19.76 3.52 4.52
C SER A 102 20.25 2.61 3.40
N MET A 103 19.61 1.44 3.24
CA MET A 103 19.96 0.48 2.18
C MET A 103 19.75 1.07 0.78
N ALA A 104 18.65 1.77 0.56
CA ALA A 104 18.37 2.41 -0.73
C ALA A 104 19.41 3.49 -1.06
N ASN A 105 19.82 4.30 -0.10
CA ASN A 105 20.87 5.30 -0.29
C ASN A 105 22.25 4.69 -0.56
N GLU A 106 22.55 3.55 0.02
CA GLU A 106 23.82 2.85 -0.19
C GLU A 106 23.87 2.12 -1.54
N HIS A 107 22.80 1.39 -1.88
CA HIS A 107 22.82 0.46 -3.00
C HIS A 107 22.03 0.90 -4.24
N LEU A 108 21.06 1.82 -4.11
CA LEU A 108 20.12 2.25 -5.16
C LEU A 108 20.11 3.77 -5.36
N SER A 109 21.16 4.49 -4.93
CA SER A 109 21.22 5.96 -4.96
C SER A 109 21.07 6.55 -6.37
N ASP A 110 21.43 5.80 -7.40
CA ASP A 110 21.30 6.15 -8.82
C ASP A 110 19.88 5.94 -9.38
N LEU A 111 18.99 5.21 -8.69
CA LEU A 111 17.63 4.96 -9.14
C LEU A 111 16.64 6.06 -8.78
N GLY A 112 17.02 7.02 -7.94
CA GLY A 112 16.21 8.22 -7.66
C GLY A 112 15.12 8.05 -6.59
N TYR A 113 15.18 7.05 -5.73
CA TYR A 113 14.31 6.96 -4.56
C TYR A 113 14.60 8.10 -3.58
N ARG A 114 13.59 8.92 -3.27
CA ARG A 114 13.72 10.12 -2.43
C ARG A 114 12.68 10.22 -1.34
N PHE A 115 11.58 9.49 -1.46
CA PHE A 115 10.45 9.56 -0.56
C PHE A 115 10.26 8.23 0.14
N PHE A 116 10.23 8.27 1.47
CA PHE A 116 10.14 7.08 2.31
C PHE A 116 9.10 7.32 3.40
N ALA A 117 8.24 6.34 3.66
CA ALA A 117 7.24 6.43 4.73
C ALA A 117 6.85 5.05 5.27
N ASP A 118 6.37 5.05 6.51
CA ASP A 118 5.65 3.94 7.13
C ASP A 118 4.69 4.49 8.20
N ALA A 119 3.88 3.59 8.77
CA ALA A 119 3.13 3.86 9.99
C ALA A 119 3.72 2.98 11.10
N GLU A 120 4.87 3.38 11.60
CA GLU A 120 5.69 2.62 12.53
C GLU A 120 4.92 2.21 13.79
N SER A 121 5.13 0.99 14.25
CA SER A 121 4.62 0.49 15.52
C SER A 121 5.71 0.45 16.59
N TYR A 122 5.36 0.93 17.77
CA TYR A 122 6.22 0.77 18.95
C TYR A 122 6.14 -0.63 19.60
N SER A 123 5.27 -1.51 19.09
CA SER A 123 5.05 -2.83 19.69
C SER A 123 5.36 -4.01 18.77
N TRP A 124 5.72 -3.75 17.52
CA TRP A 124 5.96 -4.76 16.52
C TRP A 124 7.00 -4.32 15.51
N TYR A 125 7.92 -5.19 15.13
CA TYR A 125 9.08 -4.88 14.29
C TYR A 125 8.86 -5.13 12.80
N MET A 126 7.77 -5.81 12.41
CA MET A 126 7.47 -6.08 11.01
C MET A 126 6.44 -5.08 10.49
N ASN A 127 6.92 -4.07 9.80
CA ASN A 127 6.10 -2.99 9.26
C ASN A 127 5.76 -3.20 7.79
N VAL A 128 4.82 -2.39 7.30
CA VAL A 128 4.61 -2.15 5.89
C VAL A 128 5.27 -0.83 5.57
N VAL A 129 6.31 -0.86 4.74
CA VAL A 129 7.13 0.31 4.40
C VAL A 129 7.02 0.66 2.93
N ILE A 130 7.18 1.92 2.58
CA ILE A 130 7.18 2.41 1.20
C ILE A 130 8.44 3.22 0.91
N MET A 131 9.03 3.01 -0.28
CA MET A 131 9.94 3.95 -0.92
C MET A 131 9.44 4.32 -2.31
N SER A 132 9.68 5.56 -2.73
CA SER A 132 9.14 6.10 -3.96
C SER A 132 10.11 7.08 -4.65
N LYS A 133 10.08 7.08 -5.99
CA LYS A 133 10.72 8.08 -6.83
C LYS A 133 9.82 9.30 -7.01
N VAL A 134 8.50 9.13 -6.87
CA VAL A 134 7.50 10.21 -6.96
C VAL A 134 7.09 10.70 -5.58
N PRO A 135 6.68 11.98 -5.46
CA PRO A 135 6.29 12.55 -4.18
C PRO A 135 5.17 11.79 -3.49
N LEU A 136 5.32 11.65 -2.17
CA LEU A 136 4.31 11.11 -1.27
C LEU A 136 3.68 12.28 -0.49
N GLY A 137 2.37 12.22 -0.29
CA GLY A 137 1.59 13.23 0.38
C GLY A 137 1.17 12.83 1.79
N THR A 138 -0.11 13.04 2.11
CA THR A 138 -0.65 12.74 3.44
C THR A 138 -0.63 11.25 3.71
N LEU A 139 0.01 10.87 4.82
CA LEU A 139 -0.05 9.52 5.37
C LEU A 139 -1.25 9.40 6.33
N TYR A 140 -2.16 8.51 6.03
CA TYR A 140 -3.28 8.12 6.88
C TYR A 140 -2.87 6.90 7.70
N SER A 141 -2.25 7.15 8.85
CA SER A 141 -1.90 6.08 9.79
C SER A 141 -3.16 5.55 10.48
N TYR A 142 -3.29 4.25 10.51
CA TYR A 142 -4.38 3.55 11.20
C TYR A 142 -3.92 2.99 12.55
N GLY A 143 -2.91 3.62 13.12
CA GLY A 143 -2.33 3.26 14.41
C GLY A 143 -3.35 3.30 15.54
N ALA A 144 -3.13 2.49 16.57
CA ALA A 144 -3.95 2.40 17.77
C ALA A 144 -5.45 2.12 17.52
N LEU A 145 -5.79 1.51 16.40
CA LEU A 145 -7.15 1.14 16.06
C LEU A 145 -7.49 -0.28 16.54
N TYR A 146 -8.75 -0.43 16.85
CA TYR A 146 -9.37 -1.70 17.18
C TYR A 146 -10.36 -2.05 16.09
N THR A 147 -10.24 -3.24 15.50
CA THR A 147 -11.25 -3.73 14.57
C THR A 147 -12.04 -4.86 15.21
N PRO A 148 -13.37 -4.89 15.05
CA PRO A 148 -14.16 -6.03 15.47
C PRO A 148 -13.66 -7.32 14.83
N VAL A 149 -13.82 -8.44 15.52
CA VAL A 149 -13.68 -9.80 14.97
C VAL A 149 -15.09 -10.33 14.73
N PRO A 150 -15.70 -10.09 13.55
CA PRO A 150 -17.13 -10.29 13.33
C PRO A 150 -17.60 -11.70 13.72
N GLY A 151 -18.59 -11.79 14.57
CA GLY A 151 -19.19 -13.06 14.99
C GLY A 151 -18.39 -13.89 15.99
N ILE A 152 -17.23 -13.42 16.45
CA ILE A 152 -16.46 -14.07 17.51
C ILE A 152 -16.74 -13.33 18.82
N MET A 153 -17.24 -14.06 19.81
CA MET A 153 -17.61 -13.51 21.12
C MET A 153 -16.61 -13.91 22.21
N THR A 154 -16.38 -13.01 23.15
CA THR A 154 -15.69 -13.33 24.42
C THR A 154 -16.58 -14.17 25.33
N ASP A 155 -16.02 -14.67 26.42
CA ASP A 155 -16.76 -15.42 27.44
C ASP A 155 -17.86 -14.57 28.08
N GLU A 156 -17.71 -13.23 28.06
CA GLU A 156 -18.72 -12.29 28.56
C GLU A 156 -19.81 -11.94 27.54
N GLY A 157 -19.77 -12.56 26.34
CA GLY A 157 -20.75 -12.34 25.28
C GLY A 157 -20.57 -11.00 24.52
N VAL A 158 -19.39 -10.42 24.59
CA VAL A 158 -19.03 -9.21 23.80
C VAL A 158 -18.26 -9.64 22.56
N GLU A 159 -18.52 -8.98 21.41
CA GLU A 159 -17.76 -9.22 20.20
C GLU A 159 -16.28 -8.92 20.42
N GLU A 160 -15.39 -9.87 20.07
CA GLU A 160 -13.95 -9.67 20.19
C GLU A 160 -13.46 -8.52 19.32
N THR A 161 -12.38 -7.89 19.74
CA THR A 161 -11.67 -6.87 18.95
C THR A 161 -10.20 -7.24 18.75
N GLN A 162 -9.71 -6.98 17.55
CA GLN A 162 -8.29 -7.03 17.27
C GLN A 162 -7.66 -5.66 17.56
N ILE A 163 -6.58 -5.67 18.31
CA ILE A 163 -5.78 -4.49 18.65
C ILE A 163 -4.50 -4.44 17.82
N ASN A 164 -3.83 -3.28 17.80
CA ASN A 164 -2.52 -3.09 17.17
C ASN A 164 -2.51 -3.33 15.66
N LEU A 165 -3.29 -2.52 14.93
CA LEU A 165 -3.32 -2.57 13.46
C LEU A 165 -2.28 -1.68 12.78
N ASN A 166 -1.67 -0.79 13.51
CA ASN A 166 -0.84 0.30 13.03
C ASN A 166 0.33 -0.11 12.11
N THR A 167 0.83 -1.32 12.26
CA THR A 167 1.91 -1.83 11.39
C THR A 167 1.42 -2.61 10.19
N ARG A 168 0.13 -2.90 10.13
CA ARG A 168 -0.42 -3.83 9.14
C ARG A 168 -1.01 -3.14 7.94
N MET A 169 -1.38 -1.87 8.08
CA MET A 169 -1.99 -1.12 7.00
C MET A 169 -1.95 0.39 7.24
N TRP A 170 -1.83 1.11 6.18
CA TRP A 170 -1.90 2.56 6.09
C TRP A 170 -2.37 2.96 4.68
N SER A 171 -2.82 4.20 4.50
CA SER A 171 -3.02 4.78 3.18
C SER A 171 -2.14 6.03 3.03
N ILE A 172 -1.73 6.33 1.80
CA ILE A 172 -0.90 7.50 1.50
C ILE A 172 -1.30 8.11 0.16
N ASP A 173 -1.32 9.43 0.09
CA ASP A 173 -1.48 10.13 -1.17
C ASP A 173 -0.18 10.00 -1.97
N VAL A 174 -0.28 9.68 -3.25
CA VAL A 174 0.84 9.60 -4.21
C VAL A 174 0.61 10.64 -5.30
N LEU A 175 1.64 11.43 -5.61
CA LEU A 175 1.57 12.62 -6.45
C LEU A 175 2.55 12.49 -7.64
N PRO A 176 2.24 11.68 -8.66
CA PRO A 176 3.15 11.49 -9.79
C PRO A 176 3.42 12.78 -10.58
N ASN A 177 2.44 13.67 -10.65
CA ASN A 177 2.58 14.98 -11.28
C ASN A 177 1.56 15.98 -10.68
N ALA A 178 1.56 17.22 -11.20
CA ALA A 178 0.72 18.30 -10.66
C ALA A 178 -0.79 18.10 -10.87
N ASP A 179 -1.17 17.32 -11.88
CA ASP A 179 -2.56 17.17 -12.34
C ASP A 179 -3.18 15.81 -11.98
N TYR A 180 -2.37 14.91 -11.45
CA TYR A 180 -2.78 13.53 -11.16
C TYR A 180 -2.30 13.05 -9.79
N ASP A 181 -3.23 12.52 -9.01
CA ASP A 181 -2.97 11.89 -7.73
C ASP A 181 -3.79 10.62 -7.55
N PHE A 182 -3.34 9.77 -6.65
CA PHE A 182 -4.09 8.59 -6.22
C PHE A 182 -3.78 8.24 -4.77
N VAL A 183 -4.67 7.50 -4.13
CA VAL A 183 -4.42 6.95 -2.79
C VAL A 183 -3.93 5.52 -2.91
N LEU A 184 -2.74 5.25 -2.39
CA LEU A 184 -2.18 3.93 -2.27
C LEU A 184 -2.38 3.42 -0.84
N THR A 185 -2.90 2.21 -0.69
CA THR A 185 -3.05 1.55 0.61
C THR A 185 -2.18 0.31 0.66
N GLY A 186 -1.18 0.32 1.52
CA GLY A 186 -0.34 -0.83 1.82
C GLY A 186 -0.97 -1.68 2.92
N VAL A 187 -0.98 -3.00 2.74
CA VAL A 187 -1.55 -3.94 3.71
C VAL A 187 -0.64 -5.14 3.97
N HIS A 188 -0.65 -5.61 5.21
CA HIS A 188 -0.24 -6.95 5.62
C HIS A 188 -1.32 -7.45 6.59
N LEU A 189 -2.35 -8.12 6.06
CA LEU A 189 -3.51 -8.51 6.86
C LEU A 189 -3.16 -9.68 7.80
N LYS A 190 -4.08 -9.98 8.70
CA LYS A 190 -3.88 -11.03 9.72
C LYS A 190 -3.52 -12.38 9.09
N ALA A 191 -2.35 -12.87 9.42
CA ALA A 191 -1.86 -14.19 9.00
C ALA A 191 -2.62 -15.35 9.68
N GLY A 192 -2.51 -16.52 9.08
CA GLY A 192 -3.02 -17.77 9.63
C GLY A 192 -4.40 -18.18 9.12
N ARG A 193 -4.71 -19.45 9.29
CA ARG A 193 -5.95 -20.11 8.86
C ARG A 193 -6.95 -20.21 10.00
N GLY A 194 -8.16 -20.58 9.66
CA GLY A 194 -9.25 -20.82 10.61
C GLY A 194 -10.14 -19.62 10.82
N GLU A 195 -11.36 -19.90 11.27
CA GLU A 195 -12.47 -18.95 11.32
C GLU A 195 -12.12 -17.66 12.03
N ARG A 196 -11.47 -17.71 13.19
CA ARG A 196 -11.09 -16.51 13.94
C ARG A 196 -10.16 -15.59 13.14
N ASN A 197 -9.16 -16.14 12.44
CA ASN A 197 -8.25 -15.34 11.61
C ASN A 197 -8.95 -14.79 10.36
N GLU A 198 -9.88 -15.53 9.76
CA GLU A 198 -10.73 -15.06 8.67
C GLU A 198 -11.60 -13.89 9.12
N GLN A 199 -12.22 -13.98 10.29
CA GLN A 199 -13.02 -12.88 10.85
C GLN A 199 -12.16 -11.67 11.23
N MET A 200 -10.93 -11.87 11.71
CA MET A 200 -9.99 -10.77 11.93
C MET A 200 -9.67 -10.04 10.62
N ARG A 201 -9.40 -10.76 9.52
CA ARG A 201 -9.21 -10.15 8.19
C ARG A 201 -10.46 -9.40 7.72
N LEU A 202 -11.65 -9.98 7.91
CA LEU A 202 -12.91 -9.29 7.59
C LEU A 202 -13.09 -7.98 8.36
N GLY A 203 -12.75 -7.97 9.64
CA GLY A 203 -12.76 -6.75 10.45
C GLY A 203 -11.81 -5.68 9.89
N GLN A 204 -10.58 -6.06 9.53
CA GLN A 204 -9.60 -5.18 8.91
C GLN A 204 -10.10 -4.62 7.56
N ILE A 205 -10.65 -5.49 6.71
CA ILE A 205 -11.21 -5.13 5.41
C ILE A 205 -12.41 -4.18 5.56
N ASN A 206 -13.32 -4.45 6.49
CA ASN A 206 -14.47 -3.59 6.74
C ASN A 206 -14.04 -2.18 7.17
N PHE A 207 -13.00 -2.09 8.00
CA PHE A 207 -12.41 -0.81 8.37
C PHE A 207 -11.86 -0.08 7.14
N LEU A 208 -11.03 -0.74 6.31
CA LEU A 208 -10.47 -0.15 5.09
C LEU A 208 -11.57 0.33 4.14
N LYS A 209 -12.62 -0.46 3.93
CA LYS A 209 -13.77 -0.05 3.10
C LYS A 209 -14.45 1.21 3.64
N GLY A 210 -14.51 1.37 4.95
CA GLY A 210 -14.96 2.62 5.58
C GLY A 210 -14.08 3.82 5.22
N GLN A 211 -12.74 3.63 5.20
CA GLN A 211 -11.80 4.69 4.78
C GLN A 211 -11.95 5.02 3.29
N PHE A 212 -12.05 4.01 2.42
CA PHE A 212 -12.27 4.23 0.99
C PHE A 212 -13.58 4.95 0.70
N ALA A 213 -14.64 4.64 1.45
CA ALA A 213 -15.90 5.37 1.35
C ALA A 213 -15.76 6.86 1.74
N ARG A 214 -14.85 7.20 2.68
CA ARG A 214 -14.53 8.59 3.01
C ARG A 214 -13.79 9.28 1.88
N PHE A 215 -12.74 8.66 1.32
CA PHE A 215 -12.02 9.22 0.17
C PHE A 215 -12.98 9.47 -1.01
N LEU A 216 -13.82 8.50 -1.34
CA LEU A 216 -14.80 8.61 -2.43
C LEU A 216 -15.96 9.58 -2.12
N LYS A 217 -16.23 9.90 -0.86
CA LYS A 217 -17.17 10.97 -0.47
C LYS A 217 -16.56 12.34 -0.71
N GLU A 218 -15.28 12.50 -0.46
CA GLU A 218 -14.54 13.74 -0.69
C GLU A 218 -14.31 13.97 -2.18
N ASP A 219 -13.88 12.94 -2.90
CA ASP A 219 -13.75 12.94 -4.35
C ASP A 219 -14.29 11.64 -4.96
N LYS A 220 -15.42 11.74 -5.68
CA LYS A 220 -16.05 10.61 -6.36
C LYS A 220 -15.19 9.99 -7.46
N LYS A 221 -14.19 10.72 -7.92
CA LYS A 221 -13.24 10.27 -8.95
C LYS A 221 -11.92 9.78 -8.37
N ALA A 222 -11.77 9.76 -7.05
CA ALA A 222 -10.53 9.33 -6.43
C ALA A 222 -10.06 7.99 -6.97
N ASN A 223 -8.81 7.93 -7.38
CA ASN A 223 -8.10 6.75 -7.79
C ASN A 223 -7.58 6.03 -6.55
N LEU A 224 -7.97 4.77 -6.35
CA LEU A 224 -7.59 3.98 -5.17
C LEU A 224 -6.91 2.68 -5.59
N VAL A 225 -5.74 2.42 -5.02
CA VAL A 225 -5.00 1.15 -5.14
C VAL A 225 -4.81 0.55 -3.76
N VAL A 226 -5.03 -0.75 -3.64
CA VAL A 226 -4.70 -1.51 -2.43
C VAL A 226 -3.77 -2.64 -2.82
N LEU A 227 -2.68 -2.79 -2.08
CA LEU A 227 -1.66 -3.78 -2.40
C LEU A 227 -0.97 -4.31 -1.14
N GLY A 228 -0.41 -5.49 -1.25
CA GLY A 228 0.33 -6.15 -0.17
C GLY A 228 -0.03 -7.61 0.00
N ASP A 229 0.35 -8.13 1.15
CA ASP A 229 -0.02 -9.45 1.61
C ASP A 229 -1.39 -9.42 2.31
N PHE A 230 -2.39 -9.95 1.63
CA PHE A 230 -3.76 -10.06 2.15
C PHE A 230 -3.95 -11.29 3.03
N ASN A 231 -2.99 -12.21 3.04
CA ASN A 231 -3.09 -13.49 3.74
C ASN A 231 -4.38 -14.29 3.42
N CYS A 232 -4.97 -14.04 2.26
CA CYS A 232 -6.16 -14.73 1.77
C CYS A 232 -6.15 -14.87 0.25
N THR A 233 -6.73 -15.96 -0.24
CA THR A 233 -6.79 -16.28 -1.66
C THR A 233 -7.98 -15.62 -2.37
N PRO A 234 -7.98 -15.51 -3.72
CA PRO A 234 -9.07 -14.88 -4.48
C PRO A 234 -10.46 -15.47 -4.27
N ASP A 235 -10.54 -16.73 -3.92
CA ASP A 235 -11.80 -17.44 -3.67
C ASP A 235 -12.32 -17.30 -2.24
N SER A 236 -11.52 -16.74 -1.32
CA SER A 236 -11.89 -16.54 0.07
C SER A 236 -13.04 -15.53 0.24
N LYS A 237 -13.74 -15.61 1.38
CA LYS A 237 -14.80 -14.68 1.74
C LYS A 237 -14.26 -13.27 1.93
N GLU A 238 -13.09 -13.15 2.54
CA GLU A 238 -12.43 -11.89 2.87
C GLU A 238 -12.03 -11.15 1.60
N PHE A 239 -11.40 -11.83 0.65
CA PHE A 239 -11.02 -11.20 -0.61
C PHE A 239 -12.24 -10.75 -1.42
N LYS A 240 -13.27 -11.59 -1.49
CA LYS A 240 -14.56 -11.22 -2.13
C LYS A 240 -15.21 -10.03 -1.44
N ALA A 241 -15.15 -9.96 -0.10
CA ALA A 241 -15.65 -8.81 0.65
C ALA A 241 -14.86 -7.54 0.32
N MET A 242 -13.54 -7.64 0.12
CA MET A 242 -12.70 -6.52 -0.28
C MET A 242 -13.08 -5.99 -1.66
N LEU A 243 -13.32 -6.86 -2.62
CA LEU A 243 -13.70 -6.47 -3.98
C LEU A 243 -15.13 -5.91 -4.07
N ALA A 244 -16.03 -6.36 -3.20
CA ALA A 244 -17.45 -6.01 -3.28
C ALA A 244 -17.70 -4.51 -3.11
N GLY A 245 -18.55 -3.92 -3.96
CA GLY A 245 -18.93 -2.51 -3.86
C GLY A 245 -19.93 -2.12 -4.94
N LYS A 246 -20.49 -0.91 -4.82
CA LYS A 246 -21.39 -0.32 -5.80
C LYS A 246 -20.83 1.01 -6.31
N LYS A 247 -21.05 1.35 -7.60
CA LYS A 247 -20.80 2.69 -8.17
C LYS A 247 -19.45 3.31 -7.78
N GLY A 248 -18.34 2.70 -8.16
CA GLY A 248 -16.99 3.21 -7.89
C GLY A 248 -16.38 2.74 -6.57
N HIS A 249 -17.18 2.14 -5.67
CA HIS A 249 -16.68 1.51 -4.43
C HIS A 249 -16.24 0.05 -4.63
N ALA A 250 -16.41 -0.52 -5.81
CA ALA A 250 -15.92 -1.84 -6.15
C ALA A 250 -14.44 -1.79 -6.48
N PHE A 251 -13.71 -2.81 -6.05
CA PHE A 251 -12.34 -3.07 -6.46
C PHE A 251 -12.28 -4.24 -7.43
N PHE A 252 -11.26 -4.26 -8.24
CA PHE A 252 -11.03 -5.27 -9.27
C PHE A 252 -9.65 -5.88 -9.08
N ASP A 253 -9.59 -7.17 -9.28
CA ASP A 253 -8.37 -7.96 -9.29
C ASP A 253 -7.93 -8.16 -10.75
N PRO A 254 -6.86 -7.52 -11.22
CA PRO A 254 -6.40 -7.64 -12.60
C PRO A 254 -5.82 -9.02 -12.93
N LEU A 255 -5.52 -9.83 -11.91
CA LEU A 255 -5.06 -11.21 -12.06
C LEU A 255 -6.17 -12.24 -11.89
N ALA A 256 -7.45 -11.82 -11.86
CA ALA A 256 -8.57 -12.75 -11.77
C ALA A 256 -8.56 -13.74 -12.94
N GLY A 257 -8.66 -15.03 -12.61
CA GLY A 257 -8.70 -16.10 -13.61
C GLY A 257 -7.38 -16.44 -14.33
N THR A 258 -6.26 -15.80 -13.98
CA THR A 258 -4.95 -16.06 -14.62
C THR A 258 -4.26 -17.33 -14.13
N GLY A 259 -4.61 -17.82 -12.94
CA GLY A 259 -3.97 -18.99 -12.33
C GLY A 259 -2.54 -18.74 -11.85
N VAL A 260 -2.12 -17.49 -11.71
CA VAL A 260 -0.80 -17.16 -11.14
C VAL A 260 -0.83 -17.22 -9.61
N PHE A 261 0.30 -17.58 -9.02
CA PHE A 261 0.47 -17.75 -7.58
C PHE A 261 1.69 -16.97 -7.10
N SER A 262 1.67 -16.51 -5.84
CA SER A 262 2.75 -15.73 -5.23
C SER A 262 3.44 -16.44 -4.06
N HIS A 263 2.84 -17.49 -3.50
CA HIS A 263 3.32 -18.17 -2.29
C HIS A 263 3.07 -19.68 -2.34
N PRO A 264 3.94 -20.54 -1.78
CA PRO A 264 5.31 -20.18 -1.39
C PRO A 264 6.23 -20.06 -2.61
N SER A 265 7.23 -19.20 -2.56
CA SER A 265 8.12 -18.91 -3.70
C SER A 265 8.85 -20.13 -4.26
N ARG A 266 9.11 -21.14 -3.42
CA ARG A 266 9.73 -22.41 -3.84
C ARG A 266 8.86 -23.19 -4.83
N GLU A 267 7.55 -23.32 -4.55
CA GLU A 267 6.55 -24.00 -5.37
C GLU A 267 5.21 -23.27 -5.23
N PRO A 268 5.02 -22.16 -5.98
CA PRO A 268 3.84 -21.33 -5.82
C PRO A 268 2.56 -22.08 -6.13
N ASN A 269 1.62 -22.09 -5.18
CA ASN A 269 0.32 -22.75 -5.31
C ASN A 269 -0.84 -21.94 -4.71
N TRP A 270 -0.53 -20.79 -4.07
CA TRP A 270 -1.50 -19.82 -3.58
C TRP A 270 -1.14 -18.44 -4.07
N ARG A 271 -2.14 -17.60 -4.28
CA ARG A 271 -1.96 -16.17 -4.45
C ARG A 271 -2.58 -15.47 -3.25
N ILE A 272 -1.73 -14.93 -2.39
CA ILE A 272 -2.12 -14.17 -1.19
C ILE A 272 -1.61 -12.74 -1.23
N ASP A 273 -0.72 -12.44 -2.17
CA ASP A 273 -0.24 -11.10 -2.49
C ASP A 273 -1.02 -10.53 -3.68
N HIS A 274 -1.52 -9.32 -3.54
CA HIS A 274 -2.41 -8.73 -4.52
C HIS A 274 -2.09 -7.26 -4.77
N ILE A 275 -2.38 -6.79 -5.99
CA ILE A 275 -2.59 -5.39 -6.34
C ILE A 275 -4.00 -5.30 -6.90
N ILE A 276 -4.88 -4.59 -6.23
CA ILE A 276 -6.26 -4.36 -6.65
C ILE A 276 -6.52 -2.86 -6.75
N ALA A 277 -7.40 -2.47 -7.64
CA ALA A 277 -7.72 -1.08 -7.88
C ALA A 277 -9.23 -0.86 -7.97
N ASN A 278 -9.69 0.33 -7.58
CA ASN A 278 -11.11 0.68 -7.74
C ASN A 278 -11.45 0.95 -9.22
N THR A 279 -12.74 1.12 -9.51
CA THR A 279 -13.26 1.35 -10.86
C THR A 279 -12.55 2.53 -11.57
N ASN A 280 -12.20 3.58 -10.84
CA ASN A 280 -11.52 4.74 -11.44
C ASN A 280 -10.09 4.38 -11.84
N MET A 281 -9.29 3.92 -10.89
CA MET A 281 -7.88 3.56 -11.11
C MET A 281 -7.68 2.41 -12.10
N MET A 282 -8.67 1.51 -12.26
CA MET A 282 -8.60 0.43 -13.25
C MET A 282 -8.54 0.94 -14.70
N LYS A 283 -9.00 2.15 -14.98
CA LYS A 283 -8.89 2.76 -16.32
C LYS A 283 -7.45 3.13 -16.65
N GLU A 284 -6.67 3.43 -15.62
CA GLU A 284 -5.26 3.82 -15.74
C GLU A 284 -4.34 2.59 -15.81
N LEU A 285 -4.82 1.39 -15.45
CA LEU A 285 -4.03 0.18 -15.52
C LEU A 285 -3.54 -0.07 -16.96
N VAL A 286 -2.23 -0.25 -17.12
CA VAL A 286 -1.64 -0.64 -18.40
C VAL A 286 -1.99 -2.11 -18.66
N PRO A 287 -2.71 -2.42 -19.76
CA PRO A 287 -3.14 -3.80 -20.03
C PRO A 287 -1.98 -4.79 -20.07
N GLY A 288 -2.12 -5.92 -19.37
CA GLY A 288 -1.11 -6.98 -19.35
C GLY A 288 0.15 -6.65 -18.53
N SER A 289 0.15 -5.54 -17.77
CA SER A 289 1.30 -5.13 -16.98
C SER A 289 1.40 -5.82 -15.63
N VAL A 290 0.30 -6.40 -15.14
CA VAL A 290 0.32 -7.04 -13.81
C VAL A 290 0.99 -8.40 -13.91
N LYS A 291 2.02 -8.59 -13.07
CA LYS A 291 2.86 -9.79 -13.09
C LYS A 291 3.15 -10.28 -11.68
N VAL A 292 3.31 -11.58 -11.57
CA VAL A 292 3.94 -12.30 -10.46
C VAL A 292 5.02 -13.17 -11.07
N GLU A 293 6.27 -12.81 -10.87
CA GLU A 293 7.36 -13.50 -11.56
C GLU A 293 8.65 -13.55 -10.74
N TYR A 294 9.51 -14.51 -11.05
CA TYR A 294 10.87 -14.53 -10.52
C TYR A 294 11.70 -13.46 -11.26
N VAL A 295 12.12 -12.43 -10.53
CA VAL A 295 12.97 -11.35 -11.06
C VAL A 295 14.46 -11.69 -10.99
N LEU A 296 14.83 -12.66 -10.16
CA LEU A 296 16.15 -13.28 -10.08
C LEU A 296 16.00 -14.80 -10.30
N PRO A 297 17.10 -15.54 -10.46
CA PRO A 297 17.05 -17.00 -10.47
C PRO A 297 16.27 -17.55 -9.28
N LYS A 298 15.42 -18.55 -9.51
CA LYS A 298 14.55 -19.13 -8.48
C LYS A 298 15.31 -19.49 -7.19
N SER A 299 16.54 -20.00 -7.30
CA SER A 299 17.36 -20.35 -6.15
C SER A 299 17.78 -19.15 -5.29
N GLU A 300 17.87 -17.95 -5.87
CA GLU A 300 18.12 -16.69 -5.18
C GLU A 300 16.81 -16.16 -4.55
N MET A 301 15.72 -16.17 -5.32
CA MET A 301 14.41 -15.71 -4.82
C MET A 301 13.93 -16.50 -3.59
N VAL A 302 14.10 -17.82 -3.61
CA VAL A 302 13.71 -18.70 -2.48
C VAL A 302 14.56 -18.46 -1.21
N LYS A 303 15.76 -17.92 -1.36
CA LYS A 303 16.59 -17.52 -0.20
C LYS A 303 16.15 -16.14 0.34
N LEU A 304 15.61 -15.31 -0.52
CA LEU A 304 15.22 -13.95 -0.17
C LEU A 304 13.88 -13.92 0.56
N SER A 305 12.86 -14.60 0.02
CA SER A 305 11.52 -14.62 0.61
C SER A 305 10.75 -15.86 0.19
N ASP A 306 9.81 -16.30 1.02
CA ASP A 306 8.80 -17.30 0.68
C ASP A 306 7.64 -16.71 -0.14
N HIS A 307 7.62 -15.40 -0.40
CA HIS A 307 6.69 -14.75 -1.31
C HIS A 307 7.37 -14.31 -2.62
N MET A 308 6.58 -14.14 -3.67
CA MET A 308 6.99 -13.56 -4.93
C MET A 308 6.46 -12.12 -5.06
N PRO A 309 7.22 -11.22 -5.71
CA PRO A 309 6.78 -9.86 -5.96
C PRO A 309 5.57 -9.81 -6.89
N VAL A 310 4.68 -8.85 -6.63
CA VAL A 310 3.59 -8.49 -7.53
C VAL A 310 3.87 -7.09 -8.08
N ILE A 311 3.87 -6.94 -9.39
CA ILE A 311 4.22 -5.72 -10.11
C ILE A 311 3.03 -5.31 -10.97
N ALA A 312 2.74 -4.01 -11.06
CA ALA A 312 1.74 -3.44 -11.94
C ALA A 312 2.20 -2.08 -12.49
N ARG A 313 1.75 -1.71 -13.70
CA ARG A 313 1.97 -0.36 -14.25
C ARG A 313 0.65 0.36 -14.42
N PHE A 314 0.66 1.65 -14.09
CA PHE A 314 -0.47 2.55 -14.23
C PHE A 314 -0.04 3.83 -14.94
N ARG A 315 -0.94 4.40 -15.75
CA ARG A 315 -0.76 5.73 -16.32
C ARG A 315 -0.98 6.78 -15.23
N THR A 316 -0.35 7.92 -15.43
CA THR A 316 -0.40 9.06 -14.50
C THR A 316 -1.30 10.18 -15.02
N SER A 317 -2.38 9.81 -15.66
CA SER A 317 -3.41 10.72 -16.17
C SER A 317 -4.77 10.04 -16.16
N ASP A 318 -5.82 10.77 -15.76
CA ASP A 318 -7.20 10.29 -15.79
C ASP A 318 -7.67 9.98 -17.22
N LYS A 319 -8.37 8.85 -17.39
CA LYS A 319 -9.04 8.43 -18.62
C LYS A 319 -10.55 8.47 -18.53
#